data_834c7736f587db473ab947fa74bc71ac
#
_entry.id   834c7736f587db473ab947fa74bc71ac
#
_cell.length_a   1.000
_cell.length_b   1.000
_cell.length_c   1.000
_cell.angle_alpha   90.00
_cell.angle_beta   90.00
_cell.angle_gamma   90.00
#
_symmetry.space_group_name_H-M   'P 1'
#
loop_
_entity.id
_entity.type
_entity.pdbx_description
1 polymer ?
#
loop_
_entity_poly.entity_id
_entity_poly.type
_entity_poly.pdbx_seq_one_letter_code
_entity_poly.pdbx_strand_id
1 'polypeptide(L)'
;MNKMIKKIGALVASVFLLLNITAVSSSAEKTILFSIKGPGSGNPFWASVEKGAKEEAKKLGVKLVLVAPPQEGDVQAQINQLEDQIAKGVDAIALAPADPNAFAPIVDDAIKSGVPVVFVDTQGINKGVTFIGTNNKNGAELAAKFICDKTAKGSDVAILTGIESQSTALLRRDGAIKGFKDCGLNLVATQTAEWDTAKARSVTESILVKNPNIKAIFGSNDNMALGAIQAIKDAGMKNVVVVGFDATPDAAKSILAGDMTATIAQSSYNMGALGVRHALDLANGKQIAANIDTGTELVTKKNAKKYK
;
A
#
# COMPACT_ATOMS: atom_id res chain seq x y z
N MET A 1 52.13 70.88 -56.14
CA MET A 1 52.71 71.37 -54.86
C MET A 1 51.69 71.01 -53.79
N ASN A 2 51.90 69.95 -53.24
CA ASN A 2 52.00 69.48 -52.06
C ASN A 2 51.21 68.75 -51.10
N LYS A 3 51.68 67.98 -50.48
CA LYS A 3 51.47 67.34 -49.18
C LYS A 3 50.36 66.32 -49.03
N MET A 4 50.82 65.10 -49.17
CA MET A 4 50.24 63.91 -48.60
C MET A 4 50.12 64.05 -47.06
N ILE A 5 48.94 63.77 -46.55
CA ILE A 5 48.75 63.49 -45.13
C ILE A 5 48.21 62.08 -45.00
N LYS A 6 49.05 61.23 -44.49
CA LYS A 6 48.66 59.84 -44.11
C LYS A 6 47.74 59.88 -42.94
N LYS A 7 46.55 59.31 -43.08
CA LYS A 7 45.66 58.96 -41.92
C LYS A 7 45.81 57.47 -41.58
N ILE A 8 46.41 57.27 -40.43
CA ILE A 8 46.49 55.94 -39.83
C ILE A 8 45.11 55.66 -39.22
N GLY A 9 44.40 54.67 -39.80
CA GLY A 9 43.14 54.16 -39.22
C GLY A 9 43.47 53.10 -38.21
N ALA A 10 43.19 53.36 -36.94
CA ALA A 10 43.27 52.37 -35.90
C ALA A 10 42.05 51.47 -35.97
N LEU A 11 42.28 50.20 -36.29
CA LEU A 11 41.26 49.12 -36.26
C LEU A 11 41.07 48.70 -34.82
N VAL A 12 39.94 49.07 -34.18
CA VAL A 12 39.55 48.60 -32.87
C VAL A 12 38.77 47.31 -33.10
N ALA A 13 39.44 46.20 -32.91
CA ALA A 13 38.77 44.87 -32.89
C ALA A 13 38.07 44.69 -31.54
N SER A 14 36.77 44.90 -31.52
CA SER A 14 35.93 44.56 -30.36
C SER A 14 35.72 43.06 -30.30
N VAL A 15 36.47 42.37 -29.46
CA VAL A 15 36.25 40.96 -29.13
C VAL A 15 35.02 40.88 -28.20
N PHE A 16 33.86 40.56 -28.76
CA PHE A 16 32.70 40.17 -27.97
C PHE A 16 32.95 38.77 -27.40
N LEU A 17 33.39 38.69 -26.15
CA LEU A 17 33.44 37.45 -25.38
C LEU A 17 32.01 37.09 -25.01
N LEU A 18 31.37 36.22 -25.80
CA LEU A 18 30.10 35.58 -25.47
C LEU A 18 30.34 34.63 -24.28
N LEU A 19 30.16 35.12 -23.06
CA LEU A 19 30.00 34.27 -21.91
C LEU A 19 28.69 33.49 -22.08
N ASN A 20 28.81 32.26 -22.57
CA ASN A 20 27.73 31.26 -22.41
C ASN A 20 27.60 30.96 -20.94
N ILE A 21 26.79 31.74 -20.21
CA ILE A 21 26.28 31.38 -18.90
C ILE A 21 25.28 30.24 -19.15
N THR A 22 25.77 28.99 -19.11
CA THR A 22 24.89 27.85 -18.93
C THR A 22 24.26 28.04 -17.56
N ALA A 23 23.07 28.62 -17.54
CA ALA A 23 22.21 28.58 -16.37
C ALA A 23 21.99 27.12 -16.07
N VAL A 24 22.74 26.56 -15.15
CA VAL A 24 22.38 25.29 -14.49
C VAL A 24 21.07 25.64 -13.78
N SER A 25 19.96 25.34 -14.46
CA SER A 25 18.64 25.39 -13.84
C SER A 25 18.69 24.37 -12.71
N SER A 26 18.98 24.82 -11.52
CA SER A 26 18.74 24.03 -10.31
C SER A 26 17.24 23.81 -10.29
N SER A 27 16.81 22.66 -10.82
CA SER A 27 15.43 22.22 -10.63
C SER A 27 15.19 22.23 -9.13
N ALA A 28 14.24 23.04 -8.68
CA ALA A 28 13.87 23.05 -7.27
C ALA A 28 13.55 21.62 -6.83
N GLU A 29 13.99 21.24 -5.64
CA GLU A 29 13.77 19.92 -5.09
C GLU A 29 12.27 19.63 -5.05
N LYS A 30 11.82 18.57 -5.75
CA LYS A 30 10.43 18.19 -5.79
C LYS A 30 9.96 17.68 -4.44
N THR A 31 8.77 18.13 -4.01
CA THR A 31 8.11 17.68 -2.78
C THR A 31 7.02 16.66 -3.10
N ILE A 32 7.20 15.45 -2.64
CA ILE A 32 6.21 14.36 -2.79
C ILE A 32 5.49 14.17 -1.47
N LEU A 33 4.15 14.34 -1.49
CA LEU A 33 3.31 13.98 -0.37
C LEU A 33 2.99 12.48 -0.45
N PHE A 34 3.24 11.75 0.64
CA PHE A 34 2.82 10.36 0.78
C PHE A 34 1.85 10.26 1.96
N SER A 35 0.56 10.10 1.66
CA SER A 35 -0.50 9.96 2.66
C SER A 35 -0.91 8.50 2.77
N ILE A 36 -0.60 7.87 3.91
CA ILE A 36 -1.00 6.51 4.23
C ILE A 36 -2.20 6.50 5.18
N LYS A 37 -3.00 5.44 5.16
CA LYS A 37 -4.27 5.36 5.91
C LYS A 37 -4.14 4.91 7.37
N GLY A 38 -2.92 4.59 7.81
CA GLY A 38 -2.62 4.22 9.20
C GLY A 38 -1.14 4.35 9.49
N PRO A 39 -0.75 4.58 10.76
CA PRO A 39 0.64 4.78 11.13
C PRO A 39 1.44 3.48 11.06
N GLY A 40 2.74 3.59 10.75
CA GLY A 40 3.69 2.46 10.81
C GLY A 40 3.95 1.96 12.23
N SER A 41 3.72 2.80 13.25
CA SER A 41 3.81 2.39 14.65
C SER A 41 2.70 1.39 15.00
N GLY A 42 3.08 0.17 15.38
CA GLY A 42 2.13 -0.89 15.69
C GLY A 42 1.55 -1.66 14.48
N ASN A 43 1.86 -1.24 13.25
CA ASN A 43 1.45 -1.96 12.05
C ASN A 43 2.67 -2.25 11.15
N PRO A 44 3.22 -3.48 11.14
CA PRO A 44 4.40 -3.85 10.36
C PRO A 44 4.24 -3.64 8.85
N PHE A 45 3.03 -3.76 8.31
CA PHE A 45 2.75 -3.49 6.91
C PHE A 45 3.04 -2.02 6.57
N TRP A 46 2.44 -1.07 7.32
CA TRP A 46 2.67 0.36 7.11
C TRP A 46 4.11 0.78 7.42
N ALA A 47 4.74 0.20 8.45
CA ALA A 47 6.15 0.44 8.73
C ALA A 47 7.05 0.07 7.53
N SER A 48 6.73 -1.02 6.83
CA SER A 48 7.45 -1.44 5.61
C SER A 48 7.20 -0.51 4.43
N VAL A 49 5.95 -0.03 4.23
CA VAL A 49 5.60 0.98 3.21
C VAL A 49 6.37 2.29 3.48
N GLU A 50 6.36 2.78 4.72
CA GLU A 50 7.09 3.98 5.11
C GLU A 50 8.59 3.86 4.85
N LYS A 51 9.18 2.71 5.18
CA LYS A 51 10.59 2.43 4.92
C LYS A 51 10.90 2.54 3.43
N GLY A 52 10.12 1.86 2.59
CA GLY A 52 10.29 1.90 1.14
C GLY A 52 10.18 3.32 0.57
N ALA A 53 9.19 4.09 1.03
CA ALA A 53 9.00 5.48 0.62
C ALA A 53 10.18 6.37 1.02
N LYS A 54 10.65 6.28 2.27
CA LYS A 54 11.78 7.07 2.79
C LYS A 54 13.10 6.77 2.06
N GLU A 55 13.38 5.48 1.83
CA GLU A 55 14.61 5.08 1.13
C GLU A 55 14.60 5.49 -0.34
N GLU A 56 13.46 5.36 -1.02
CA GLU A 56 13.34 5.75 -2.41
C GLU A 56 13.39 7.29 -2.58
N ALA A 57 12.74 8.04 -1.69
CA ALA A 57 12.84 9.52 -1.70
C ALA A 57 14.29 9.99 -1.55
N LYS A 58 15.03 9.40 -0.62
CA LYS A 58 16.47 9.68 -0.44
C LYS A 58 17.27 9.35 -1.70
N LYS A 59 16.99 8.22 -2.34
CA LYS A 59 17.68 7.79 -3.57
C LYS A 59 17.39 8.72 -4.75
N LEU A 60 16.18 9.24 -4.84
CA LEU A 60 15.73 10.13 -5.92
C LEU A 60 16.07 11.61 -5.66
N GLY A 61 16.55 11.96 -4.45
CA GLY A 61 16.85 13.35 -4.10
C GLY A 61 15.60 14.23 -4.06
N VAL A 62 14.47 13.70 -3.54
CA VAL A 62 13.22 14.44 -3.40
C VAL A 62 12.86 14.63 -1.93
N LYS A 63 12.18 15.73 -1.63
CA LYS A 63 11.60 15.95 -0.31
C LYS A 63 10.36 15.10 -0.15
N LEU A 64 10.34 14.22 0.86
CA LEU A 64 9.18 13.41 1.20
C LEU A 64 8.45 14.02 2.40
N VAL A 65 7.17 14.30 2.23
CA VAL A 65 6.24 14.60 3.32
C VAL A 65 5.36 13.37 3.52
N LEU A 66 5.62 12.62 4.58
CA LEU A 66 4.87 11.42 4.91
C LEU A 66 3.90 11.74 6.05
N VAL A 67 2.62 11.50 5.83
CA VAL A 67 1.55 11.73 6.81
C VAL A 67 0.70 10.48 6.98
N ALA A 68 0.22 10.27 8.20
CA ALA A 68 -0.71 9.20 8.55
C ALA A 68 -1.70 9.71 9.61
N PRO A 69 -2.97 9.31 9.56
CA PRO A 69 -3.90 9.58 10.65
C PRO A 69 -3.48 8.82 11.92
N PRO A 70 -3.92 9.25 13.11
CA PRO A 70 -3.58 8.59 14.38
C PRO A 70 -4.00 7.12 14.43
N GLN A 71 -5.09 6.77 13.75
CA GLN A 71 -5.62 5.41 13.65
C GLN A 71 -6.03 5.10 12.22
N GLU A 72 -5.86 3.83 11.80
CA GLU A 72 -6.34 3.39 10.50
C GLU A 72 -7.87 3.47 10.44
N GLY A 73 -8.39 4.10 9.39
CA GLY A 73 -9.82 4.36 9.24
C GLY A 73 -10.29 5.72 9.73
N ASP A 74 -9.43 6.55 10.34
CA ASP A 74 -9.76 7.95 10.66
C ASP A 74 -9.74 8.80 9.38
N VAL A 75 -10.86 8.72 8.64
CA VAL A 75 -11.05 9.37 7.35
C VAL A 75 -10.88 10.89 7.45
N GLN A 76 -11.48 11.51 8.49
CA GLN A 76 -11.46 12.97 8.62
C GLN A 76 -10.07 13.49 8.94
N ALA A 77 -9.33 12.80 9.83
CA ALA A 77 -7.96 13.19 10.14
C ALA A 77 -7.06 13.10 8.90
N GLN A 78 -7.22 12.03 8.08
CA GLN A 78 -6.43 11.88 6.86
C GLN A 78 -6.80 12.96 5.81
N ILE A 79 -8.08 13.30 5.64
CA ILE A 79 -8.53 14.39 4.75
C ILE A 79 -7.89 15.71 5.18
N ASN A 80 -8.02 16.10 6.46
CA ASN A 80 -7.47 17.35 6.96
C ASN A 80 -5.94 17.44 6.76
N GLN A 81 -5.22 16.32 6.97
CA GLN A 81 -3.77 16.26 6.72
C GLN A 81 -3.45 16.44 5.23
N LEU A 82 -4.24 15.83 4.34
CA LEU A 82 -4.04 15.91 2.89
C LEU A 82 -4.28 17.35 2.41
N GLU A 83 -5.38 17.99 2.80
CA GLU A 83 -5.72 19.37 2.48
C GLU A 83 -4.64 20.36 2.96
N ASP A 84 -4.19 20.21 4.21
CA ASP A 84 -3.13 21.04 4.80
C ASP A 84 -1.82 20.96 3.99
N GLN A 85 -1.42 19.76 3.56
CA GLN A 85 -0.20 19.58 2.78
C GLN A 85 -0.36 20.05 1.34
N ILE A 86 -1.52 19.88 0.71
CA ILE A 86 -1.82 20.45 -0.62
C ILE A 86 -1.74 21.97 -0.55
N ALA A 87 -2.31 22.61 0.47
CA ALA A 87 -2.27 24.05 0.66
C ALA A 87 -0.84 24.61 0.86
N LYS A 88 0.07 23.81 1.43
CA LYS A 88 1.50 24.17 1.58
C LYS A 88 2.29 24.03 0.29
N GLY A 89 1.73 23.44 -0.74
CA GLY A 89 2.35 23.22 -2.04
C GLY A 89 3.16 21.92 -2.08
N VAL A 90 2.67 20.98 -2.88
CA VAL A 90 3.36 19.71 -3.17
C VAL A 90 3.34 19.48 -4.67
N ASP A 91 4.34 18.76 -5.20
CA ASP A 91 4.47 18.52 -6.64
C ASP A 91 3.70 17.28 -7.12
N ALA A 92 3.48 16.32 -6.25
CA ALA A 92 2.66 15.14 -6.52
C ALA A 92 2.27 14.42 -5.22
N ILE A 93 1.27 13.56 -5.32
CA ILE A 93 0.69 12.83 -4.18
C ILE A 93 0.72 11.33 -4.45
N ALA A 94 1.25 10.55 -3.49
CA ALA A 94 1.00 9.13 -3.35
C ALA A 94 0.01 8.93 -2.21
N LEU A 95 -1.14 8.34 -2.49
CA LEU A 95 -2.28 8.28 -1.55
C LEU A 95 -2.77 6.85 -1.36
N ALA A 96 -2.83 6.40 -0.11
CA ALA A 96 -3.62 5.24 0.29
C ALA A 96 -4.89 5.73 1.01
N PRO A 97 -6.04 5.86 0.32
CA PRO A 97 -7.23 6.47 0.92
C PRO A 97 -7.86 5.54 1.97
N ALA A 98 -8.19 6.08 3.16
CA ALA A 98 -8.92 5.36 4.20
C ALA A 98 -10.37 5.05 3.78
N ASP A 99 -10.95 5.88 2.91
CA ASP A 99 -12.23 5.66 2.24
C ASP A 99 -12.18 6.15 0.79
N PRO A 100 -12.23 5.28 -0.21
CA PRO A 100 -12.17 5.66 -1.62
C PRO A 100 -13.22 6.68 -2.07
N ASN A 101 -14.42 6.65 -1.48
CA ASN A 101 -15.48 7.59 -1.85
C ASN A 101 -15.29 8.96 -1.22
N ALA A 102 -14.92 9.01 0.06
CA ALA A 102 -14.71 10.26 0.78
C ALA A 102 -13.53 11.06 0.22
N PHE A 103 -12.52 10.38 -0.34
CA PHE A 103 -11.33 11.03 -0.92
C PHE A 103 -11.51 11.45 -2.38
N ALA A 104 -12.55 11.00 -3.08
CA ALA A 104 -12.72 11.29 -4.50
C ALA A 104 -12.75 12.80 -4.82
N PRO A 105 -13.45 13.67 -4.07
CA PRO A 105 -13.49 15.11 -4.37
C PRO A 105 -12.10 15.76 -4.25
N ILE A 106 -11.36 15.49 -3.17
CA ILE A 106 -10.05 16.12 -2.95
C ILE A 106 -9.01 15.63 -3.97
N VAL A 107 -9.09 14.37 -4.41
CA VAL A 107 -8.24 13.84 -5.48
C VAL A 107 -8.54 14.53 -6.80
N ASP A 108 -9.82 14.71 -7.16
CA ASP A 108 -10.21 15.43 -8.38
C ASP A 108 -9.75 16.89 -8.35
N ASP A 109 -9.85 17.56 -7.19
CA ASP A 109 -9.44 18.96 -7.05
C ASP A 109 -7.91 19.11 -7.08
N ALA A 110 -7.16 18.17 -6.50
CA ALA A 110 -5.70 18.14 -6.63
C ALA A 110 -5.28 18.01 -8.10
N ILE A 111 -5.86 17.08 -8.84
CA ILE A 111 -5.56 16.86 -10.26
C ILE A 111 -5.93 18.09 -11.11
N LYS A 112 -7.09 18.70 -10.90
CA LYS A 112 -7.51 19.93 -11.59
C LYS A 112 -6.55 21.10 -11.33
N SER A 113 -5.97 21.13 -10.13
CA SER A 113 -4.97 22.13 -9.73
C SER A 113 -3.56 21.83 -10.26
N GLY A 114 -3.37 20.77 -11.03
CA GLY A 114 -2.09 20.38 -11.61
C GLY A 114 -1.20 19.54 -10.70
N VAL A 115 -1.73 19.04 -9.58
CA VAL A 115 -1.02 18.14 -8.66
C VAL A 115 -1.41 16.69 -8.99
N PRO A 116 -0.54 15.90 -9.66
CA PRO A 116 -0.85 14.52 -10.02
C PRO A 116 -0.90 13.61 -8.80
N VAL A 117 -1.74 12.57 -8.90
CA VAL A 117 -1.97 11.61 -7.83
C VAL A 117 -1.72 10.18 -8.33
N VAL A 118 -1.13 9.34 -7.48
CA VAL A 118 -1.12 7.87 -7.62
C VAL A 118 -1.77 7.25 -6.40
N PHE A 119 -2.57 6.20 -6.58
CA PHE A 119 -3.06 5.39 -5.47
C PHE A 119 -2.06 4.30 -5.12
N VAL A 120 -1.87 4.09 -3.82
CA VAL A 120 -0.98 3.05 -3.27
C VAL A 120 -1.77 2.16 -2.33
N ASP A 121 -1.56 0.84 -2.37
CA ASP A 121 -2.25 -0.15 -1.53
C ASP A 121 -3.78 -0.20 -1.74
N THR A 122 -4.46 0.91 -1.54
CA THR A 122 -5.92 1.01 -1.65
C THR A 122 -6.28 1.85 -2.87
N GLN A 123 -7.00 1.27 -3.80
CA GLN A 123 -7.46 1.96 -5.00
C GLN A 123 -8.64 2.89 -4.68
N GLY A 124 -8.52 4.17 -5.10
CA GLY A 124 -9.63 5.11 -5.12
C GLY A 124 -10.59 4.88 -6.30
N ILE A 125 -11.65 5.69 -6.39
CA ILE A 125 -12.65 5.59 -7.45
C ILE A 125 -12.42 6.54 -8.63
N ASN A 126 -11.43 7.46 -8.52
CA ASN A 126 -11.13 8.45 -9.56
C ASN A 126 -10.54 7.76 -10.79
N LYS A 127 -11.18 7.96 -11.95
CA LYS A 127 -10.76 7.35 -13.22
C LYS A 127 -9.44 7.95 -13.71
N GLY A 128 -8.61 7.11 -14.31
CA GLY A 128 -7.33 7.54 -14.89
C GLY A 128 -6.19 7.73 -13.89
N VAL A 129 -6.44 7.58 -12.61
CA VAL A 129 -5.39 7.60 -11.57
C VAL A 129 -4.72 6.22 -11.51
N THR A 130 -3.40 6.20 -11.60
CA THR A 130 -2.61 4.96 -11.49
C THR A 130 -2.78 4.33 -10.12
N PHE A 131 -2.98 3.01 -10.10
CA PHE A 131 -2.95 2.20 -8.90
C PHE A 131 -1.65 1.41 -8.79
N ILE A 132 -1.01 1.45 -7.63
CA ILE A 132 0.22 0.72 -7.28
C ILE A 132 -0.08 -0.15 -6.07
N GLY A 133 -0.17 -1.45 -6.25
CA GLY A 133 -0.54 -2.32 -5.13
C GLY A 133 -0.72 -3.77 -5.55
N THR A 134 -1.34 -4.52 -4.67
CA THR A 134 -1.59 -5.95 -4.82
C THR A 134 -2.88 -6.22 -5.59
N ASN A 135 -2.89 -7.24 -6.42
CA ASN A 135 -4.15 -7.84 -6.87
C ASN A 135 -4.81 -8.57 -5.70
N ASN A 136 -5.54 -7.80 -4.88
CA ASN A 136 -6.13 -8.26 -3.62
C ASN A 136 -7.09 -9.44 -3.80
N LYS A 137 -7.89 -9.43 -4.88
CA LYS A 137 -8.84 -10.50 -5.17
C LYS A 137 -8.11 -11.80 -5.49
N ASN A 138 -7.13 -11.77 -6.37
CA ASN A 138 -6.34 -12.94 -6.74
C ASN A 138 -5.54 -13.49 -5.54
N GLY A 139 -4.97 -12.60 -4.71
CA GLY A 139 -4.28 -13.01 -3.49
C GLY A 139 -5.20 -13.74 -2.52
N ALA A 140 -6.44 -13.27 -2.34
CA ALA A 140 -7.42 -13.93 -1.50
C ALA A 140 -7.95 -15.25 -2.11
N GLU A 141 -8.11 -15.33 -3.43
CA GLU A 141 -8.42 -16.59 -4.11
C GLU A 141 -7.29 -17.62 -3.91
N LEU A 142 -6.02 -17.18 -3.92
CA LEU A 142 -4.87 -18.04 -3.61
C LEU A 142 -4.89 -18.55 -2.16
N ALA A 143 -5.23 -17.68 -1.18
CA ALA A 143 -5.42 -18.05 0.21
C ALA A 143 -6.54 -19.09 0.37
N ALA A 144 -7.69 -18.84 -0.27
CA ALA A 144 -8.83 -19.75 -0.24
C ALA A 144 -8.49 -21.10 -0.85
N LYS A 145 -7.84 -21.12 -2.01
CA LYS A 145 -7.35 -22.35 -2.63
C LYS A 145 -6.48 -23.17 -1.67
N PHE A 146 -5.53 -22.51 -1.00
CA PHE A 146 -4.67 -23.18 -0.02
C PHE A 146 -5.48 -23.78 1.15
N ILE A 147 -6.49 -23.07 1.66
CA ILE A 147 -7.40 -23.57 2.68
C ILE A 147 -8.16 -24.79 2.17
N CYS A 148 -8.67 -24.75 0.92
CA CYS A 148 -9.34 -25.88 0.27
C CYS A 148 -8.45 -27.13 0.21
N ASP A 149 -7.18 -26.94 -0.13
CA ASP A 149 -6.20 -28.04 -0.22
C ASP A 149 -5.87 -28.65 1.18
N LYS A 150 -6.24 -27.96 2.28
CA LYS A 150 -5.95 -28.34 3.68
C LYS A 150 -7.17 -28.82 4.46
N THR A 151 -8.37 -28.65 3.92
CA THR A 151 -9.63 -28.97 4.59
C THR A 151 -10.48 -29.89 3.73
N ALA A 152 -11.36 -30.68 4.35
CA ALA A 152 -12.29 -31.51 3.62
C ALA A 152 -13.42 -30.65 3.01
N LYS A 153 -13.97 -31.08 1.87
CA LYS A 153 -15.17 -30.46 1.29
C LYS A 153 -16.30 -30.44 2.31
N GLY A 154 -17.06 -29.34 2.38
CA GLY A 154 -18.13 -29.14 3.36
C GLY A 154 -17.63 -28.70 4.73
N SER A 155 -16.31 -28.52 4.94
CA SER A 155 -15.78 -27.96 6.20
C SER A 155 -16.26 -26.52 6.45
N ASP A 156 -16.58 -26.25 7.72
CA ASP A 156 -16.94 -24.90 8.17
C ASP A 156 -15.70 -23.99 8.18
N VAL A 157 -15.84 -22.82 7.57
CA VAL A 157 -14.79 -21.81 7.46
C VAL A 157 -15.33 -20.41 7.77
N ALA A 158 -14.46 -19.50 8.20
CA ALA A 158 -14.81 -18.11 8.43
C ALA A 158 -13.82 -17.15 7.78
N ILE A 159 -14.28 -15.92 7.56
CA ILE A 159 -13.48 -14.79 7.08
C ILE A 159 -13.53 -13.66 8.10
N LEU A 160 -12.36 -13.15 8.50
CA LEU A 160 -12.20 -11.89 9.21
C LEU A 160 -11.86 -10.81 8.18
N THR A 161 -12.75 -9.83 8.03
CA THR A 161 -12.57 -8.74 7.06
C THR A 161 -11.96 -7.50 7.71
N GLY A 162 -11.34 -6.65 6.89
CA GLY A 162 -10.88 -5.34 7.32
C GLY A 162 -12.01 -4.31 7.39
N ILE A 163 -11.64 -3.03 7.34
CA ILE A 163 -12.58 -1.90 7.31
C ILE A 163 -13.36 -1.93 6.00
N GLU A 164 -14.68 -2.06 6.07
CA GLU A 164 -15.52 -2.38 4.90
C GLU A 164 -15.66 -1.24 3.88
N SER A 165 -15.34 0.01 4.23
CA SER A 165 -15.26 1.11 3.26
C SER A 165 -14.06 0.99 2.32
N GLN A 166 -13.06 0.19 2.65
CA GLN A 166 -11.81 0.05 1.91
C GLN A 166 -11.90 -1.01 0.80
N SER A 167 -11.49 -0.66 -0.41
CA SER A 167 -11.46 -1.58 -1.55
C SER A 167 -10.62 -2.85 -1.28
N THR A 168 -9.52 -2.73 -0.52
CA THR A 168 -8.69 -3.87 -0.10
C THR A 168 -9.48 -4.90 0.70
N ALA A 169 -10.31 -4.46 1.66
CA ALA A 169 -11.14 -5.35 2.48
C ALA A 169 -12.18 -6.08 1.63
N LEU A 170 -12.89 -5.34 0.77
CA LEU A 170 -13.93 -5.90 -0.09
C LEU A 170 -13.35 -6.92 -1.09
N LEU A 171 -12.25 -6.58 -1.75
CA LEU A 171 -11.62 -7.46 -2.74
C LEU A 171 -11.08 -8.76 -2.12
N ARG A 172 -10.46 -8.68 -0.92
CA ARG A 172 -9.99 -9.88 -0.20
C ARG A 172 -11.15 -10.74 0.28
N ARG A 173 -12.20 -10.13 0.81
CA ARG A 173 -13.43 -10.83 1.19
C ARG A 173 -14.03 -11.57 -0.01
N ASP A 174 -14.26 -10.86 -1.11
CA ASP A 174 -14.95 -11.41 -2.28
C ASP A 174 -14.11 -12.49 -2.97
N GLY A 175 -12.79 -12.34 -3.00
CA GLY A 175 -11.88 -13.37 -3.50
C GLY A 175 -11.93 -14.65 -2.65
N ALA A 176 -11.93 -14.51 -1.31
CA ALA A 176 -12.02 -15.65 -0.40
C ALA A 176 -13.39 -16.34 -0.50
N ILE A 177 -14.51 -15.57 -0.53
CA ILE A 177 -15.86 -16.11 -0.72
C ILE A 177 -15.94 -16.94 -2.00
N LYS A 178 -15.45 -16.37 -3.11
CA LYS A 178 -15.42 -17.07 -4.40
C LYS A 178 -14.63 -18.38 -4.29
N GLY A 179 -13.41 -18.34 -3.75
CA GLY A 179 -12.56 -19.50 -3.64
C GLY A 179 -13.17 -20.61 -2.76
N PHE A 180 -13.77 -20.27 -1.62
CA PHE A 180 -14.46 -21.23 -0.76
C PHE A 180 -15.67 -21.86 -1.44
N LYS A 181 -16.46 -21.05 -2.17
CA LYS A 181 -17.59 -21.54 -2.96
C LYS A 181 -17.12 -22.51 -4.04
N ASP A 182 -16.07 -22.21 -4.77
CA ASP A 182 -15.56 -23.01 -5.89
C ASP A 182 -15.12 -24.40 -5.44
N CYS A 183 -14.59 -24.54 -4.21
CA CYS A 183 -14.19 -25.85 -3.67
C CYS A 183 -15.23 -26.49 -2.73
N GLY A 184 -16.37 -25.85 -2.51
CA GLY A 184 -17.48 -26.39 -1.74
C GLY A 184 -17.26 -26.42 -0.24
N LEU A 185 -16.55 -25.41 0.32
CA LEU A 185 -16.49 -25.16 1.75
C LEU A 185 -17.75 -24.43 2.24
N ASN A 186 -18.09 -24.63 3.51
CA ASN A 186 -19.24 -23.99 4.15
C ASN A 186 -18.83 -22.73 4.88
N LEU A 187 -19.06 -21.56 4.28
CA LEU A 187 -18.77 -20.27 4.91
C LEU A 187 -19.81 -19.96 5.99
N VAL A 188 -19.44 -20.15 7.26
CA VAL A 188 -20.34 -19.97 8.41
C VAL A 188 -20.30 -18.58 9.02
N ALA A 189 -19.25 -17.80 8.76
CA ALA A 189 -19.13 -16.42 9.25
C ALA A 189 -18.26 -15.56 8.35
N THR A 190 -18.70 -14.30 8.18
CA THR A 190 -17.90 -13.22 7.59
C THR A 190 -18.11 -12.00 8.51
N GLN A 191 -17.07 -11.58 9.22
CA GLN A 191 -17.17 -10.51 10.19
C GLN A 191 -15.96 -9.57 10.10
N THR A 192 -16.21 -8.25 10.25
CA THR A 192 -15.13 -7.29 10.27
C THR A 192 -14.39 -7.32 11.61
N ALA A 193 -13.07 -7.26 11.55
CA ALA A 193 -12.20 -7.02 12.68
C ALA A 193 -11.26 -5.82 12.44
N GLU A 194 -11.57 -5.03 11.41
CA GLU A 194 -11.01 -3.69 11.13
C GLU A 194 -9.48 -3.64 11.14
N TRP A 195 -8.83 -4.69 10.64
CA TRP A 195 -7.37 -4.87 10.59
C TRP A 195 -6.68 -5.02 11.96
N ASP A 196 -7.45 -5.07 13.06
CA ASP A 196 -6.98 -5.04 14.44
C ASP A 196 -6.87 -6.44 15.06
N THR A 197 -5.77 -6.70 15.77
CA THR A 197 -5.48 -8.00 16.39
C THR A 197 -6.42 -8.30 17.57
N ALA A 198 -6.67 -7.31 18.44
CA ALA A 198 -7.48 -7.51 19.63
C ALA A 198 -8.96 -7.71 19.26
N LYS A 199 -9.44 -6.89 18.32
CA LYS A 199 -10.79 -7.03 17.76
C LYS A 199 -10.98 -8.37 17.07
N ALA A 200 -9.99 -8.82 16.29
CA ALA A 200 -10.03 -10.14 15.64
C ALA A 200 -10.09 -11.29 16.64
N ARG A 201 -9.37 -11.19 17.78
CA ARG A 201 -9.49 -12.17 18.86
C ARG A 201 -10.92 -12.24 19.39
N SER A 202 -11.52 -11.11 19.80
CA SER A 202 -12.89 -11.08 20.34
C SER A 202 -13.95 -11.55 19.33
N VAL A 203 -13.81 -11.13 18.05
CA VAL A 203 -14.68 -11.60 16.97
C VAL A 203 -14.55 -13.10 16.77
N THR A 204 -13.32 -13.61 16.79
CA THR A 204 -13.07 -15.06 16.64
C THR A 204 -13.64 -15.86 17.81
N GLU A 205 -13.47 -15.41 19.06
CA GLU A 205 -14.08 -16.03 20.24
C GLU A 205 -15.60 -16.21 20.03
N SER A 206 -16.27 -15.16 19.54
CA SER A 206 -17.71 -15.19 19.25
C SER A 206 -18.07 -16.18 18.11
N ILE A 207 -17.21 -16.26 17.08
CA ILE A 207 -17.38 -17.22 15.97
C ILE A 207 -17.24 -18.65 16.47
N LEU A 208 -16.23 -18.96 17.31
CA LEU A 208 -15.94 -20.29 17.82
C LEU A 208 -17.07 -20.83 18.72
N VAL A 209 -17.67 -19.95 19.55
CA VAL A 209 -18.83 -20.33 20.38
C VAL A 209 -20.01 -20.77 19.52
N LYS A 210 -20.27 -20.06 18.41
CA LYS A 210 -21.38 -20.37 17.50
C LYS A 210 -21.07 -21.56 16.57
N ASN A 211 -19.80 -21.76 16.25
CA ASN A 211 -19.33 -22.71 15.25
C ASN A 211 -18.18 -23.56 15.82
N PRO A 212 -18.44 -24.44 16.80
CA PRO A 212 -17.39 -25.21 17.50
C PRO A 212 -16.64 -26.20 16.59
N ASN A 213 -17.18 -26.48 15.41
CA ASN A 213 -16.59 -27.43 14.45
C ASN A 213 -15.78 -26.73 13.33
N ILE A 214 -15.54 -25.45 13.42
CA ILE A 214 -14.81 -24.68 12.39
C ILE A 214 -13.44 -25.31 12.09
N LYS A 215 -13.09 -25.38 10.81
CA LYS A 215 -11.84 -26.01 10.33
C LYS A 215 -10.83 -25.02 9.79
N ALA A 216 -11.28 -23.84 9.34
CA ALA A 216 -10.35 -22.83 8.90
C ALA A 216 -10.86 -21.39 9.12
N ILE A 217 -9.91 -20.46 9.28
CA ILE A 217 -10.16 -19.02 9.33
C ILE A 217 -9.21 -18.33 8.36
N PHE A 218 -9.76 -17.49 7.49
CA PHE A 218 -8.99 -16.55 6.70
C PHE A 218 -9.04 -15.16 7.37
N GLY A 219 -7.90 -14.68 7.84
CA GLY A 219 -7.71 -13.28 8.23
C GLY A 219 -7.29 -12.46 7.03
N SER A 220 -8.07 -11.45 6.66
CA SER A 220 -7.74 -10.60 5.50
C SER A 220 -6.45 -9.78 5.70
N ASN A 221 -5.84 -9.80 6.91
CA ASN A 221 -4.44 -9.47 7.15
C ASN A 221 -3.85 -10.35 8.25
N ASP A 222 -2.53 -10.26 8.45
CA ASP A 222 -1.80 -11.06 9.44
C ASP A 222 -2.15 -10.68 10.88
N ASN A 223 -2.37 -9.40 11.15
CA ASN A 223 -2.78 -8.94 12.48
C ASN A 223 -4.06 -9.65 12.94
N MET A 224 -5.06 -9.71 12.06
CA MET A 224 -6.31 -10.42 12.37
C MET A 224 -6.12 -11.93 12.45
N ALA A 225 -5.29 -12.52 11.59
CA ALA A 225 -4.97 -13.94 11.66
C ALA A 225 -4.26 -14.30 12.98
N LEU A 226 -3.35 -13.46 13.48
CA LEU A 226 -2.69 -13.65 14.78
C LEU A 226 -3.67 -13.53 15.95
N GLY A 227 -4.63 -12.59 15.87
CA GLY A 227 -5.73 -12.48 16.85
C GLY A 227 -6.61 -13.74 16.86
N ALA A 228 -6.95 -14.26 15.69
CA ALA A 228 -7.71 -15.51 15.56
C ALA A 228 -6.97 -16.70 16.16
N ILE A 229 -5.66 -16.81 15.95
CA ILE A 229 -4.83 -17.87 16.54
C ILE A 229 -4.89 -17.82 18.06
N GLN A 230 -4.83 -16.63 18.66
CA GLN A 230 -4.94 -16.50 20.10
C GLN A 230 -6.29 -17.01 20.63
N ALA A 231 -7.39 -16.61 20.00
CA ALA A 231 -8.74 -17.10 20.37
C ALA A 231 -8.86 -18.62 20.23
N ILE A 232 -8.31 -19.21 19.16
CA ILE A 232 -8.29 -20.66 18.93
C ILE A 232 -7.52 -21.39 20.06
N LYS A 233 -6.37 -20.85 20.47
CA LYS A 233 -5.56 -21.41 21.57
C LYS A 233 -6.30 -21.33 22.90
N ASP A 234 -6.90 -20.18 23.21
CA ASP A 234 -7.64 -19.96 24.45
C ASP A 234 -8.88 -20.87 24.55
N ALA A 235 -9.51 -21.17 23.42
CA ALA A 235 -10.59 -22.14 23.31
C ALA A 235 -10.12 -23.62 23.37
N GLY A 236 -8.82 -23.88 23.46
CA GLY A 236 -8.25 -25.25 23.47
C GLY A 236 -8.44 -26.01 22.15
N MET A 237 -8.82 -25.32 21.07
CA MET A 237 -9.04 -25.95 19.77
C MET A 237 -7.72 -26.29 19.09
N LYS A 238 -7.72 -27.39 18.33
CA LYS A 238 -6.56 -27.89 17.60
C LYS A 238 -6.91 -28.12 16.14
N ASN A 239 -5.89 -28.09 15.28
CA ASN A 239 -6.02 -28.42 13.86
C ASN A 239 -6.97 -27.47 13.09
N VAL A 240 -7.07 -26.20 13.51
CA VAL A 240 -7.74 -25.17 12.74
C VAL A 240 -6.71 -24.54 11.80
N VAL A 241 -7.00 -24.55 10.50
CA VAL A 241 -6.16 -23.92 9.48
C VAL A 241 -6.35 -22.40 9.56
N VAL A 242 -5.29 -21.63 9.82
CA VAL A 242 -5.33 -20.18 9.83
C VAL A 242 -4.42 -19.63 8.74
N VAL A 243 -4.99 -18.82 7.87
CA VAL A 243 -4.26 -18.15 6.77
C VAL A 243 -4.43 -16.64 6.90
N GLY A 244 -3.32 -15.93 6.84
CA GLY A 244 -3.24 -14.47 6.86
C GLY A 244 -2.98 -13.85 5.50
N PHE A 245 -2.64 -12.57 5.52
CA PHE A 245 -2.25 -11.79 4.35
C PHE A 245 -1.26 -10.72 4.81
N ASP A 246 -0.15 -10.47 4.12
CA ASP A 246 0.94 -9.48 4.27
C ASP A 246 2.33 -10.12 4.37
N ALA A 247 2.46 -11.30 4.96
CA ALA A 247 3.71 -11.94 5.33
C ALA A 247 4.58 -11.07 6.27
N THR A 248 3.95 -10.57 7.33
CA THR A 248 4.66 -9.80 8.36
C THR A 248 5.68 -10.68 9.11
N PRO A 249 6.72 -10.09 9.73
CA PRO A 249 7.70 -10.87 10.51
C PRO A 249 7.05 -11.74 11.60
N ASP A 250 6.00 -11.25 12.27
CA ASP A 250 5.33 -12.02 13.31
C ASP A 250 4.47 -13.15 12.75
N ALA A 251 3.83 -12.97 11.59
CA ALA A 251 3.19 -14.06 10.87
C ALA A 251 4.21 -15.12 10.43
N ALA A 252 5.38 -14.69 9.91
CA ALA A 252 6.45 -15.61 9.52
C ALA A 252 6.96 -16.43 10.71
N LYS A 253 7.15 -15.80 11.88
CA LYS A 253 7.51 -16.49 13.14
C LYS A 253 6.42 -17.49 13.54
N SER A 254 5.15 -17.09 13.48
CA SER A 254 3.99 -17.92 13.81
C SER A 254 3.87 -19.14 12.88
N ILE A 255 4.15 -18.97 11.58
CA ILE A 255 4.19 -20.09 10.60
C ILE A 255 5.34 -21.04 10.94
N LEU A 256 6.52 -20.53 11.27
CA LEU A 256 7.67 -21.37 11.63
C LEU A 256 7.42 -22.15 12.92
N ALA A 257 6.72 -21.55 13.90
CA ALA A 257 6.29 -22.20 15.14
C ALA A 257 5.20 -23.26 14.90
N GLY A 258 4.42 -23.14 13.81
CA GLY A 258 3.32 -24.04 13.46
C GLY A 258 1.96 -23.59 13.97
N ASP A 259 1.85 -22.38 14.49
CA ASP A 259 0.59 -21.78 14.96
C ASP A 259 -0.24 -21.24 13.79
N MET A 260 0.39 -20.51 12.87
CA MET A 260 -0.22 -20.06 11.60
C MET A 260 0.14 -21.07 10.50
N THR A 261 -0.82 -21.37 9.62
CA THR A 261 -0.59 -22.34 8.55
C THR A 261 0.09 -21.73 7.33
N ALA A 262 -0.34 -20.51 6.93
CA ALA A 262 0.20 -19.77 5.81
C ALA A 262 -0.19 -18.29 5.88
N THR A 263 0.43 -17.48 5.03
CA THR A 263 0.00 -16.12 4.73
C THR A 263 0.25 -15.81 3.25
N ILE A 264 -0.41 -14.81 2.70
CA ILE A 264 -0.14 -14.29 1.35
C ILE A 264 0.77 -13.07 1.48
N ALA A 265 1.98 -13.18 0.98
CA ALA A 265 2.89 -12.03 0.92
C ALA A 265 2.39 -11.00 -0.08
N GLN A 266 2.55 -9.74 0.27
CA GLN A 266 2.52 -8.61 -0.64
C GLN A 266 3.82 -7.79 -0.50
N SER A 267 4.12 -6.97 -1.51
CA SER A 267 5.37 -6.22 -1.53
C SER A 267 5.19 -4.81 -0.93
N SER A 268 4.89 -4.72 0.37
CA SER A 268 4.63 -3.46 1.06
C SER A 268 5.78 -2.44 0.93
N TYR A 269 7.03 -2.89 1.04
CA TYR A 269 8.21 -2.05 0.79
C TYR A 269 8.20 -1.45 -0.63
N ASN A 270 7.94 -2.29 -1.64
CA ASN A 270 7.89 -1.82 -3.03
C ASN A 270 6.70 -0.89 -3.29
N MET A 271 5.57 -1.07 -2.60
CA MET A 271 4.45 -0.12 -2.69
C MET A 271 4.89 1.28 -2.26
N GLY A 272 5.63 1.39 -1.14
CA GLY A 272 6.20 2.65 -0.68
C GLY A 272 7.19 3.26 -1.68
N ALA A 273 8.15 2.46 -2.14
CA ALA A 273 9.18 2.92 -3.07
C ALA A 273 8.59 3.33 -4.43
N LEU A 274 7.72 2.51 -5.01
CA LEU A 274 7.08 2.78 -6.30
C LEU A 274 6.09 3.95 -6.20
N GLY A 275 5.40 4.12 -5.06
CA GLY A 275 4.54 5.28 -4.80
C GLY A 275 5.30 6.60 -4.96
N VAL A 276 6.46 6.73 -4.31
CA VAL A 276 7.30 7.93 -4.43
C VAL A 276 7.86 8.08 -5.84
N ARG A 277 8.38 7.01 -6.44
CA ARG A 277 8.96 7.04 -7.79
C ARG A 277 7.95 7.50 -8.83
N HIS A 278 6.78 6.89 -8.85
CA HIS A 278 5.77 7.18 -9.88
C HIS A 278 5.02 8.48 -9.62
N ALA A 279 4.89 8.93 -8.37
CA ALA A 279 4.45 10.29 -8.09
C ALA A 279 5.43 11.31 -8.68
N LEU A 280 6.75 11.10 -8.50
CA LEU A 280 7.78 11.95 -9.11
C LEU A 280 7.77 11.86 -10.65
N ASP A 281 7.58 10.67 -11.22
CA ASP A 281 7.49 10.51 -12.68
C ASP A 281 6.34 11.35 -13.26
N LEU A 282 5.16 11.34 -12.62
CA LEU A 282 4.02 12.18 -12.99
C LEU A 282 4.30 13.68 -12.82
N ALA A 283 4.94 14.08 -11.70
CA ALA A 283 5.33 15.46 -11.46
C ALA A 283 6.33 15.99 -12.52
N ASN A 284 7.05 15.08 -13.16
CA ASN A 284 7.97 15.39 -14.28
C ASN A 284 7.31 15.21 -15.66
N GLY A 285 5.98 15.02 -15.74
CA GLY A 285 5.23 14.89 -16.97
C GLY A 285 5.40 13.56 -17.71
N LYS A 286 5.94 12.52 -17.04
CA LYS A 286 6.08 11.20 -17.64
C LYS A 286 4.75 10.45 -17.60
N GLN A 287 4.54 9.60 -18.59
CA GLN A 287 3.43 8.64 -18.58
C GLN A 287 3.84 7.38 -17.81
N ILE A 288 2.90 6.84 -17.04
CA ILE A 288 3.07 5.60 -16.27
C ILE A 288 1.91 4.63 -16.57
N ALA A 289 2.10 3.36 -16.28
CA ALA A 289 1.03 2.36 -16.45
C ALA A 289 -0.16 2.64 -15.53
N ALA A 290 -1.37 2.36 -15.98
CA ALA A 290 -2.58 2.56 -15.19
C ALA A 290 -2.65 1.67 -13.94
N ASN A 291 -2.02 0.49 -13.98
CA ASN A 291 -1.97 -0.46 -12.87
C ASN A 291 -0.55 -1.06 -12.76
N ILE A 292 0.01 -1.01 -11.56
CA ILE A 292 1.33 -1.56 -11.25
C ILE A 292 1.13 -2.58 -10.12
N ASP A 293 1.01 -3.85 -10.53
CA ASP A 293 0.86 -4.96 -9.58
C ASP A 293 2.23 -5.23 -8.90
N THR A 294 2.23 -5.18 -7.58
CA THR A 294 3.43 -5.45 -6.78
C THR A 294 3.64 -6.93 -6.49
N GLY A 295 2.74 -7.78 -6.96
CA GLY A 295 2.81 -9.23 -6.86
C GLY A 295 2.34 -9.82 -5.54
N THR A 296 2.10 -11.13 -5.54
CA THR A 296 1.74 -11.93 -4.36
C THR A 296 2.50 -13.26 -4.35
N GLU A 297 2.83 -13.76 -3.16
CA GLU A 297 3.44 -15.08 -2.96
C GLU A 297 2.75 -15.80 -1.79
N LEU A 298 2.43 -17.09 -1.96
CA LEU A 298 1.99 -17.92 -0.84
C LEU A 298 3.18 -18.25 0.06
N VAL A 299 3.09 -17.84 1.32
CA VAL A 299 4.11 -18.10 2.33
C VAL A 299 3.66 -19.21 3.27
N THR A 300 4.47 -20.25 3.32
CA THR A 300 4.27 -21.42 4.18
C THR A 300 5.57 -21.69 4.95
N LYS A 301 5.59 -22.75 5.76
CA LYS A 301 6.83 -23.14 6.49
C LYS A 301 8.05 -23.32 5.57
N LYS A 302 7.83 -23.59 4.26
CA LYS A 302 8.93 -23.80 3.29
C LYS A 302 9.72 -22.52 2.99
N ASN A 303 9.07 -21.36 2.97
CA ASN A 303 9.65 -20.09 2.56
C ASN A 303 9.52 -18.96 3.59
N ALA A 304 8.83 -19.17 4.73
CA ALA A 304 8.61 -18.15 5.76
C ALA A 304 9.90 -17.54 6.34
N LYS A 305 11.04 -18.27 6.28
CA LYS A 305 12.34 -17.72 6.74
C LYS A 305 12.77 -16.44 6.01
N LYS A 306 12.28 -16.24 4.78
CA LYS A 306 12.58 -15.02 3.99
C LYS A 306 11.92 -13.76 4.55
N TYR A 307 10.87 -13.91 5.37
CA TYR A 307 10.02 -12.84 5.88
C TYR A 307 10.20 -12.57 7.39
N LYS A 308 11.16 -13.26 8.03
CA LYS A 308 11.42 -13.16 9.47
C LYS A 308 12.18 -11.88 9.87
#